data_ef5065c62fc0836b1ac825968f73fb62
#
_entry.id   ef5065c62fc0836b1ac825968f73fb62
#
_cell.length_a   1.000
_cell.length_b   1.000
_cell.length_c   1.000
_cell.angle_alpha   90.00
_cell.angle_beta   90.00
_cell.angle_gamma   90.00
#
_symmetry.space_group_name_H-M   'P 1'
#
loop_
_entity.id
_entity.type
_entity.pdbx_description
1 polymer ?
#
loop_
_entity_poly.entity_id
_entity_poly.type
_entity_poly.pdbx_seq_one_letter_code
_entity_poly.pdbx_strand_id
1 'polypeptide(L)'
;MAALSSGHLATDLAQGALPALLPFLIVKFDLSYTMAAALVLAATISSSLVQPAFGFWSDARGALWLLPAGVGLAGVGMALAAVAPSYFLVVLAVLVSGLGVAAYHPEGSKFASYVSGERRASGMAFFSVGGNVGFALGPVVASGIVLALGLRGGLLLALPGLAVAAVLLSVRPYLEDFAPAADPGRREAAGPGRPDGLALLLGVVGLRSVAHMGLFTFVPLYEIARGHSEAYGTLLLSLFLLAGAIGTLFGGRFADRFGRRVVLLGSFVVATPLILVYAVAGGLVGEVALVLSGAAVIGTFGVSLVLSQEYMPGRVGMASGLSIGLAIGLGGVAALTLGAVADAIDLETAVMATAAGPALAFFVTLLLPPSPRRRPPEPVPATTY
;
A
#
# COMPACT_ATOMS: atom_id res chain seq x y z
N MET A 1 18.94 -1.41 -10.10
CA MET A 1 18.04 -1.86 -9.02
C MET A 1 18.02 -0.89 -7.84
N ALA A 2 19.16 -0.49 -7.23
CA ALA A 2 19.17 0.42 -6.07
C ALA A 2 18.38 1.73 -6.30
N ALA A 3 18.62 2.42 -7.43
CA ALA A 3 17.88 3.65 -7.76
C ALA A 3 16.36 3.46 -7.84
N LEU A 4 15.89 2.33 -8.42
CA LEU A 4 14.46 2.00 -8.47
C LEU A 4 13.88 1.70 -7.08
N SER A 5 14.62 0.94 -6.25
CA SER A 5 14.18 0.67 -4.87
C SER A 5 14.17 1.93 -4.00
N SER A 6 15.15 2.84 -4.18
CA SER A 6 15.14 4.15 -3.52
C SER A 6 13.98 5.03 -3.99
N GLY A 7 13.60 4.95 -5.28
CA GLY A 7 12.40 5.61 -5.80
C GLY A 7 11.13 5.09 -5.13
N HIS A 8 11.00 3.78 -4.97
CA HIS A 8 9.87 3.17 -4.27
C HIS A 8 9.83 3.62 -2.80
N LEU A 9 11.01 3.61 -2.13
CA LEU A 9 11.13 4.10 -0.75
C LEU A 9 10.67 5.57 -0.63
N ALA A 10 11.17 6.46 -1.49
CA ALA A 10 10.85 7.88 -1.40
C ALA A 10 9.37 8.18 -1.74
N THR A 11 8.80 7.45 -2.70
CA THR A 11 7.38 7.55 -3.09
C THR A 11 6.48 7.12 -1.93
N ASP A 12 6.76 5.97 -1.33
CA ASP A 12 5.94 5.42 -0.26
C ASP A 12 6.19 6.11 1.08
N LEU A 13 7.37 6.70 1.30
CA LEU A 13 7.61 7.59 2.44
C LEU A 13 6.69 8.82 2.38
N ALA A 14 6.53 9.43 1.20
CA ALA A 14 5.61 10.54 1.03
C ALA A 14 4.16 10.11 1.30
N GLN A 15 3.73 8.95 0.82
CA GLN A 15 2.38 8.43 1.07
C GLN A 15 2.17 8.08 2.55
N GLY A 16 3.14 7.45 3.19
CA GLY A 16 3.12 7.09 4.62
C GLY A 16 3.12 8.30 5.56
N ALA A 17 3.59 9.47 5.10
CA ALA A 17 3.65 10.69 5.89
C ALA A 17 2.27 11.28 6.24
N LEU A 18 1.25 11.04 5.41
CA LEU A 18 -0.05 11.69 5.54
C LEU A 18 -0.72 11.50 6.91
N PRO A 19 -0.84 10.29 7.52
CA PRO A 19 -1.47 10.13 8.83
C PRO A 19 -0.79 10.93 9.95
N ALA A 20 0.53 11.09 9.86
CA ALA A 20 1.28 11.88 10.84
C ALA A 20 1.04 13.39 10.72
N LEU A 21 0.58 13.87 9.56
CA LEU A 21 0.18 15.27 9.37
C LEU A 21 -1.25 15.54 9.84
N LEU A 22 -2.13 14.51 9.90
CA LEU A 22 -3.55 14.70 10.23
C LEU A 22 -3.78 15.42 11.57
N PRO A 23 -3.11 15.07 12.68
CA PRO A 23 -3.32 15.77 13.96
C PRO A 23 -3.07 17.28 13.85
N PHE A 24 -2.00 17.67 13.16
CA PHE A 24 -1.63 19.08 12.99
C PHE A 24 -2.57 19.82 12.03
N LEU A 25 -3.09 19.13 11.00
CA LEU A 25 -4.05 19.71 10.05
C LEU A 25 -5.44 19.86 10.71
N ILE A 26 -5.84 18.90 11.56
CA ILE A 26 -7.08 19.00 12.38
C ILE A 26 -7.03 20.26 13.22
N VAL A 27 -5.97 20.47 13.97
CA VAL A 27 -5.82 21.67 14.83
C VAL A 27 -5.75 22.95 14.00
N LYS A 28 -5.02 22.94 12.86
CA LYS A 28 -4.84 24.12 12.00
C LYS A 28 -6.11 24.62 11.35
N PHE A 29 -6.99 23.70 10.94
CA PHE A 29 -8.17 24.02 10.13
C PHE A 29 -9.50 23.67 10.81
N ASP A 30 -9.47 23.28 12.09
CA ASP A 30 -10.63 22.85 12.87
C ASP A 30 -11.43 21.75 12.13
N LEU A 31 -10.71 20.69 11.70
CA LEU A 31 -11.30 19.61 10.90
C LEU A 31 -12.01 18.59 11.80
N SER A 32 -13.13 18.06 11.31
CA SER A 32 -13.70 16.83 11.84
C SER A 32 -12.87 15.60 11.43
N TYR A 33 -13.06 14.47 12.09
CA TYR A 33 -12.40 13.21 11.71
C TYR A 33 -12.80 12.76 10.31
N THR A 34 -14.04 13.01 9.89
CA THR A 34 -14.49 12.79 8.50
C THR A 34 -13.67 13.61 7.52
N MET A 35 -13.44 14.90 7.78
CA MET A 35 -12.63 15.75 6.90
C MET A 35 -11.16 15.30 6.87
N ALA A 36 -10.61 14.89 7.99
CA ALA A 36 -9.26 14.33 8.06
C ALA A 36 -9.15 13.01 7.25
N ALA A 37 -10.13 12.12 7.40
CA ALA A 37 -10.20 10.87 6.62
C ALA A 37 -10.44 11.10 5.12
N ALA A 38 -11.12 12.19 4.74
CA ALA A 38 -11.29 12.58 3.33
C ALA A 38 -9.95 12.91 2.65
N LEU A 39 -8.93 13.37 3.38
CA LEU A 39 -7.57 13.52 2.84
C LEU A 39 -6.95 12.16 2.50
N VAL A 40 -7.17 11.15 3.34
CA VAL A 40 -6.70 9.77 3.07
C VAL A 40 -7.44 9.19 1.86
N LEU A 41 -8.76 9.42 1.76
CA LEU A 41 -9.53 9.04 0.58
C LEU A 41 -9.00 9.73 -0.69
N ALA A 42 -8.71 11.02 -0.65
CA ALA A 42 -8.15 11.76 -1.79
C ALA A 42 -6.81 11.16 -2.23
N ALA A 43 -5.90 10.86 -1.27
CA ALA A 43 -4.62 10.22 -1.55
C ALA A 43 -4.80 8.83 -2.19
N THR A 44 -5.71 8.02 -1.65
CA THR A 44 -5.92 6.65 -2.13
C THR A 44 -6.62 6.60 -3.49
N ILE A 45 -7.60 7.48 -3.74
CA ILE A 45 -8.26 7.58 -5.06
C ILE A 45 -7.25 8.00 -6.12
N SER A 46 -6.50 9.07 -5.88
CA SER A 46 -5.54 9.58 -6.87
C SER A 46 -4.39 8.62 -7.14
N SER A 47 -3.94 7.88 -6.12
CA SER A 47 -2.88 6.87 -6.30
C SER A 47 -3.38 5.57 -6.94
N SER A 48 -4.64 5.16 -6.73
CA SER A 48 -5.12 3.83 -7.10
C SER A 48 -5.93 3.78 -8.38
N LEU A 49 -6.89 4.72 -8.56
CA LEU A 49 -7.76 4.72 -9.75
C LEU A 49 -7.01 5.14 -11.02
N VAL A 50 -6.01 6.00 -10.89
CA VAL A 50 -5.24 6.52 -12.03
C VAL A 50 -4.06 5.62 -12.38
N GLN A 51 -3.60 4.78 -11.47
CA GLN A 51 -2.45 3.89 -11.66
C GLN A 51 -2.58 2.96 -12.89
N PRO A 52 -3.72 2.30 -13.17
CA PRO A 52 -3.88 1.51 -14.37
C PRO A 52 -3.76 2.32 -15.66
N ALA A 53 -4.20 3.59 -15.66
CA ALA A 53 -4.07 4.47 -16.82
C ALA A 53 -2.61 4.81 -17.12
N PHE A 54 -1.81 5.09 -16.09
CA PHE A 54 -0.36 5.28 -16.26
C PHE A 54 0.33 4.00 -16.72
N GLY A 55 -0.05 2.83 -16.21
CA GLY A 55 0.46 1.54 -16.66
C GLY A 55 0.17 1.29 -18.14
N PHE A 56 -1.06 1.51 -18.56
CA PHE A 56 -1.47 1.39 -19.97
C PHE A 56 -0.70 2.35 -20.89
N TRP A 57 -0.55 3.61 -20.47
CA TRP A 57 0.19 4.60 -21.24
C TRP A 57 1.68 4.27 -21.35
N SER A 58 2.28 3.84 -20.24
CA SER A 58 3.65 3.37 -20.18
C SER A 58 3.91 2.19 -21.12
N ASP A 59 3.01 1.21 -21.14
CA ASP A 59 3.12 0.04 -22.03
C ASP A 59 2.99 0.39 -23.51
N ALA A 60 2.16 1.41 -23.82
CA ALA A 60 1.89 1.79 -25.21
C ALA A 60 2.98 2.68 -25.82
N ARG A 61 3.66 3.53 -25.04
CA ARG A 61 4.54 4.59 -25.58
C ARG A 61 5.95 4.63 -24.98
N GLY A 62 6.22 3.79 -23.96
CA GLY A 62 7.42 3.90 -23.14
C GLY A 62 7.42 5.23 -22.36
N ALA A 63 7.45 5.17 -21.05
CA ALA A 63 7.26 6.38 -20.25
C ALA A 63 8.25 6.48 -19.09
N LEU A 64 9.52 6.19 -19.36
CA LEU A 64 10.59 6.19 -18.35
C LEU A 64 10.67 7.50 -17.55
N TRP A 65 10.21 8.62 -18.15
CA TRP A 65 10.12 9.91 -17.49
C TRP A 65 9.11 9.93 -16.31
N LEU A 66 8.17 8.97 -16.26
CA LEU A 66 7.24 8.82 -15.14
C LEU A 66 7.97 8.48 -13.84
N LEU A 67 9.14 7.83 -13.89
CA LEU A 67 9.92 7.50 -12.70
C LEU A 67 10.37 8.78 -11.95
N PRO A 68 11.19 9.67 -12.53
CA PRO A 68 11.61 10.89 -11.84
C PRO A 68 10.45 11.85 -11.58
N ALA A 69 9.51 12.00 -12.52
CA ALA A 69 8.36 12.88 -12.34
C ALA A 69 7.45 12.37 -11.21
N GLY A 70 7.16 11.06 -11.16
CA GLY A 70 6.30 10.45 -10.16
C GLY A 70 6.85 10.61 -8.74
N VAL A 71 8.12 10.23 -8.52
CA VAL A 71 8.73 10.36 -7.20
C VAL A 71 8.87 11.81 -6.75
N GLY A 72 9.18 12.73 -7.68
CA GLY A 72 9.24 14.16 -7.39
C GLY A 72 7.87 14.73 -7.00
N LEU A 73 6.82 14.42 -7.79
CA LEU A 73 5.45 14.86 -7.51
C LEU A 73 4.91 14.30 -6.19
N ALA A 74 5.21 13.04 -5.88
CA ALA A 74 4.79 12.43 -4.61
C ALA A 74 5.34 13.23 -3.42
N GLY A 75 6.65 13.50 -3.41
CA GLY A 75 7.30 14.27 -2.34
C GLY A 75 6.85 15.73 -2.30
N VAL A 76 6.83 16.42 -3.45
CA VAL A 76 6.42 17.84 -3.52
C VAL A 76 4.95 18.02 -3.13
N GLY A 77 4.06 17.13 -3.60
CA GLY A 77 2.65 17.17 -3.22
C GLY A 77 2.46 17.04 -1.71
N MET A 78 3.14 16.09 -1.08
CA MET A 78 3.05 15.90 0.38
C MET A 78 3.65 17.09 1.16
N ALA A 79 4.77 17.64 0.69
CA ALA A 79 5.38 18.84 1.27
C ALA A 79 4.44 20.06 1.18
N LEU A 80 3.79 20.26 0.05
CA LEU A 80 2.81 21.33 -0.13
C LEU A 80 1.57 21.12 0.74
N ALA A 81 1.11 19.88 0.95
CA ALA A 81 0.01 19.58 1.85
C ALA A 81 0.28 20.06 3.28
N ALA A 82 1.50 19.90 3.78
CA ALA A 82 1.86 20.36 5.13
C ALA A 82 1.77 21.89 5.29
N VAL A 83 2.13 22.66 4.26
CA VAL A 83 2.21 24.13 4.34
C VAL A 83 1.00 24.85 3.75
N ALA A 84 0.09 24.14 3.12
CA ALA A 84 -1.08 24.72 2.44
C ALA A 84 -1.87 25.66 3.35
N PRO A 85 -2.30 26.83 2.85
CA PRO A 85 -3.00 27.84 3.64
C PRO A 85 -4.49 27.55 3.85
N SER A 86 -5.06 26.58 3.14
CA SER A 86 -6.47 26.19 3.24
C SER A 86 -6.67 24.70 3.06
N TYR A 87 -7.74 24.15 3.64
CA TYR A 87 -8.09 22.74 3.50
C TYR A 87 -8.23 22.32 2.04
N PHE A 88 -8.84 23.15 1.20
CA PHE A 88 -8.98 22.88 -0.23
C PHE A 88 -7.61 22.68 -0.91
N LEU A 89 -6.62 23.52 -0.58
CA LEU A 89 -5.26 23.38 -1.12
C LEU A 89 -4.53 22.17 -0.53
N VAL A 90 -4.83 21.76 0.70
CA VAL A 90 -4.34 20.47 1.24
C VAL A 90 -4.87 19.33 0.38
N VAL A 91 -6.18 19.30 0.08
CA VAL A 91 -6.78 18.26 -0.78
C VAL A 91 -6.11 18.22 -2.14
N LEU A 92 -5.92 19.37 -2.80
CA LEU A 92 -5.23 19.41 -4.10
C LEU A 92 -3.78 18.91 -4.02
N ALA A 93 -3.05 19.30 -2.99
CA ALA A 93 -1.66 18.88 -2.79
C ALA A 93 -1.56 17.36 -2.54
N VAL A 94 -2.48 16.80 -1.76
CA VAL A 94 -2.58 15.36 -1.52
C VAL A 94 -2.95 14.60 -2.80
N LEU A 95 -3.87 15.13 -3.61
CA LEU A 95 -4.19 14.56 -4.93
C LEU A 95 -2.96 14.56 -5.86
N VAL A 96 -2.18 15.63 -5.87
CA VAL A 96 -0.92 15.71 -6.65
C VAL A 96 0.09 14.68 -6.15
N SER A 97 0.23 14.54 -4.83
CA SER A 97 1.08 13.49 -4.24
C SER A 97 0.65 12.09 -4.69
N GLY A 98 -0.64 11.78 -4.60
CA GLY A 98 -1.20 10.50 -5.04
C GLY A 98 -1.01 10.24 -6.54
N LEU A 99 -1.16 11.26 -7.40
CA LEU A 99 -0.84 11.14 -8.82
C LEU A 99 0.64 10.81 -9.06
N GLY A 100 1.55 11.39 -8.26
CA GLY A 100 2.96 11.02 -8.29
C GLY A 100 3.19 9.55 -7.95
N VAL A 101 2.52 9.06 -6.90
CA VAL A 101 2.52 7.63 -6.51
C VAL A 101 2.01 6.76 -7.66
N ALA A 102 0.86 7.13 -8.26
CA ALA A 102 0.26 6.39 -9.38
C ALA A 102 1.16 6.33 -10.61
N ALA A 103 1.92 7.39 -10.88
CA ALA A 103 2.85 7.47 -12.01
C ALA A 103 4.10 6.58 -11.79
N TYR A 104 4.62 6.56 -10.56
CA TYR A 104 5.85 5.85 -10.25
C TYR A 104 5.68 4.32 -10.23
N HIS A 105 4.65 3.79 -9.56
CA HIS A 105 4.54 2.36 -9.24
C HIS A 105 4.53 1.42 -10.46
N PRO A 106 3.71 1.64 -11.51
CA PRO A 106 3.69 0.72 -12.64
C PRO A 106 5.01 0.75 -13.41
N GLU A 107 5.59 1.92 -13.65
CA GLU A 107 6.84 2.05 -14.36
C GLU A 107 8.02 1.52 -13.52
N GLY A 108 8.06 1.83 -12.22
CA GLY A 108 9.07 1.35 -11.29
C GLY A 108 9.10 -0.17 -11.19
N SER A 109 7.94 -0.81 -11.03
CA SER A 109 7.85 -2.27 -10.98
C SER A 109 8.22 -2.93 -12.30
N LYS A 110 7.85 -2.33 -13.43
CA LYS A 110 8.20 -2.78 -14.77
C LYS A 110 9.73 -2.77 -14.96
N PHE A 111 10.39 -1.65 -14.70
CA PHE A 111 11.84 -1.55 -14.83
C PHE A 111 12.60 -2.38 -13.78
N ALA A 112 12.09 -2.50 -12.56
CA ALA A 112 12.63 -3.43 -11.57
C ALA A 112 12.63 -4.87 -12.09
N SER A 113 11.57 -5.28 -12.77
CA SER A 113 11.49 -6.59 -13.42
C SER A 113 12.51 -6.75 -14.55
N TYR A 114 12.72 -5.73 -15.39
CA TYR A 114 13.69 -5.79 -16.49
C TYR A 114 15.12 -5.87 -15.98
N VAL A 115 15.49 -4.99 -15.03
CA VAL A 115 16.84 -4.96 -14.42
C VAL A 115 17.15 -6.24 -13.63
N SER A 116 16.13 -6.97 -13.16
CA SER A 116 16.32 -8.22 -12.42
C SER A 116 16.76 -9.41 -13.30
N GLY A 117 16.48 -9.36 -14.60
CA GLY A 117 16.81 -10.44 -15.54
C GLY A 117 16.30 -11.80 -15.05
N GLU A 118 17.19 -12.80 -15.00
CA GLU A 118 16.85 -14.16 -14.54
C GLU A 118 16.49 -14.24 -13.04
N ARG A 119 17.03 -13.31 -12.21
CA ARG A 119 16.77 -13.26 -10.75
C ARG A 119 15.54 -12.42 -10.40
N ARG A 120 14.50 -12.53 -11.21
CA ARG A 120 13.31 -11.68 -11.13
C ARG A 120 12.65 -11.65 -9.75
N ALA A 121 12.53 -12.80 -9.09
CA ALA A 121 11.92 -12.89 -7.75
C ALA A 121 12.73 -12.11 -6.71
N SER A 122 14.04 -12.27 -6.68
CA SER A 122 14.92 -11.57 -5.74
C SER A 122 14.95 -10.06 -6.00
N GLY A 123 15.00 -9.65 -7.28
CA GLY A 123 14.99 -8.24 -7.64
C GLY A 123 13.67 -7.55 -7.27
N MET A 124 12.54 -8.19 -7.53
CA MET A 124 11.22 -7.68 -7.14
C MET A 124 11.04 -7.65 -5.62
N ALA A 125 11.58 -8.62 -4.88
CA ALA A 125 11.59 -8.58 -3.42
C ALA A 125 12.39 -7.37 -2.90
N PHE A 126 13.57 -7.12 -3.45
CA PHE A 126 14.38 -5.95 -3.09
C PHE A 126 13.68 -4.62 -3.41
N PHE A 127 13.01 -4.53 -4.57
CA PHE A 127 12.18 -3.38 -4.92
C PHE A 127 11.04 -3.17 -3.92
N SER A 128 10.33 -4.24 -3.56
CA SER A 128 9.21 -4.17 -2.60
C SER A 128 9.65 -3.80 -1.18
N VAL A 129 10.84 -4.23 -0.74
CA VAL A 129 11.41 -3.82 0.54
C VAL A 129 11.58 -2.30 0.59
N GLY A 130 12.03 -1.66 -0.50
CA GLY A 130 12.12 -0.21 -0.58
C GLY A 130 10.80 0.47 -0.24
N GLY A 131 9.71 0.08 -0.91
CA GLY A 131 8.38 0.64 -0.68
C GLY A 131 7.89 0.41 0.75
N ASN A 132 7.93 -0.82 1.23
CA ASN A 132 7.47 -1.16 2.58
C ASN A 132 8.23 -0.38 3.67
N VAL A 133 9.54 -0.23 3.53
CA VAL A 133 10.36 0.56 4.46
C VAL A 133 9.99 2.04 4.37
N GLY A 134 9.83 2.58 3.15
CA GLY A 134 9.39 3.96 2.95
C GLY A 134 8.06 4.24 3.62
N PHE A 135 7.07 3.38 3.37
CA PHE A 135 5.73 3.51 3.94
C PHE A 135 5.72 3.45 5.47
N ALA A 136 6.54 2.57 6.06
CA ALA A 136 6.68 2.46 7.51
C ALA A 136 7.45 3.62 8.15
N LEU A 137 8.44 4.20 7.45
CA LEU A 137 9.22 5.33 7.96
C LEU A 137 8.49 6.68 7.79
N GLY A 138 7.55 6.78 6.83
CA GLY A 138 6.83 8.00 6.52
C GLY A 138 6.27 8.71 7.74
N PRO A 139 5.50 8.03 8.61
CA PRO A 139 4.91 8.67 9.78
C PRO A 139 5.94 9.24 10.75
N VAL A 140 6.98 8.48 11.10
CA VAL A 140 8.04 8.95 12.06
C VAL A 140 8.84 10.10 11.47
N VAL A 141 9.19 10.05 10.19
CA VAL A 141 9.94 11.13 9.52
C VAL A 141 9.10 12.40 9.47
N ALA A 142 7.83 12.30 9.06
CA ALA A 142 6.94 13.47 8.98
C ALA A 142 6.67 14.08 10.36
N SER A 143 6.32 13.25 11.35
CA SER A 143 6.11 13.70 12.73
C SER A 143 7.35 14.35 13.31
N GLY A 144 8.52 13.73 13.18
CA GLY A 144 9.78 14.27 13.68
C GLY A 144 10.12 15.63 13.09
N ILE A 145 9.91 15.81 11.77
CA ILE A 145 10.13 17.09 11.10
C ILE A 145 9.14 18.16 11.61
N VAL A 146 7.85 17.81 11.70
CA VAL A 146 6.81 18.79 12.09
C VAL A 146 6.93 19.14 13.57
N LEU A 147 7.26 18.20 14.44
CA LEU A 147 7.49 18.48 15.87
C LEU A 147 8.71 19.40 16.10
N ALA A 148 9.78 19.21 15.30
CA ALA A 148 10.99 20.02 15.45
C ALA A 148 10.87 21.41 14.81
N LEU A 149 10.18 21.54 13.67
CA LEU A 149 10.21 22.74 12.81
C LEU A 149 8.82 23.33 12.52
N GLY A 150 7.77 22.76 13.11
CA GLY A 150 6.38 23.09 12.80
C GLY A 150 5.97 22.63 11.40
N LEU A 151 4.74 22.91 11.01
CA LEU A 151 4.21 22.52 9.67
C LEU A 151 5.05 23.09 8.51
N ARG A 152 5.74 24.23 8.70
CA ARG A 152 6.64 24.78 7.68
C ARG A 152 7.82 23.85 7.39
N GLY A 153 8.29 23.11 8.39
CA GLY A 153 9.30 22.08 8.23
C GLY A 153 8.87 20.96 7.28
N GLY A 154 7.56 20.74 7.11
CA GLY A 154 7.01 19.77 6.17
C GLY A 154 7.46 19.96 4.71
N LEU A 155 7.99 21.15 4.34
CA LEU A 155 8.65 21.34 3.05
C LEU A 155 9.84 20.39 2.84
N LEU A 156 10.50 19.94 3.91
CA LEU A 156 11.60 18.97 3.85
C LEU A 156 11.14 17.58 3.36
N LEU A 157 9.84 17.27 3.42
CA LEU A 157 9.29 16.03 2.87
C LEU A 157 9.47 15.93 1.33
N ALA A 158 9.70 17.05 0.64
CA ALA A 158 10.04 17.02 -0.77
C ALA A 158 11.45 16.49 -1.05
N LEU A 159 12.40 16.64 -0.10
CA LEU A 159 13.82 16.38 -0.34
C LEU A 159 14.11 14.93 -0.75
N PRO A 160 13.59 13.88 -0.08
CA PRO A 160 13.83 12.50 -0.51
C PRO A 160 13.35 12.26 -1.94
N GLY A 161 12.14 12.73 -2.28
CA GLY A 161 11.57 12.59 -3.62
C GLY A 161 12.38 13.32 -4.69
N LEU A 162 12.77 14.57 -4.45
CA LEU A 162 13.57 15.37 -5.39
C LEU A 162 15.00 14.81 -5.55
N ALA A 163 15.64 14.39 -4.46
CA ALA A 163 16.96 13.78 -4.51
C ALA A 163 16.96 12.50 -5.36
N VAL A 164 15.97 11.63 -5.14
CA VAL A 164 15.85 10.40 -5.90
C VAL A 164 15.42 10.67 -7.34
N ALA A 165 14.59 11.69 -7.60
CA ALA A 165 14.26 12.12 -8.96
C ALA A 165 15.52 12.52 -9.73
N ALA A 166 16.42 13.28 -9.11
CA ALA A 166 17.70 13.64 -9.72
C ALA A 166 18.59 12.41 -10.02
N VAL A 167 18.64 11.44 -9.08
CA VAL A 167 19.34 10.16 -9.31
C VAL A 167 18.71 9.39 -10.47
N LEU A 168 17.38 9.28 -10.53
CA LEU A 168 16.68 8.57 -11.62
C LEU A 168 16.90 9.24 -12.98
N LEU A 169 16.95 10.58 -13.03
CA LEU A 169 17.31 11.32 -14.24
C LEU A 169 18.74 11.00 -14.69
N SER A 170 19.70 10.93 -13.76
CA SER A 170 21.11 10.64 -14.08
C SER A 170 21.34 9.22 -14.59
N VAL A 171 20.58 8.24 -14.08
CA VAL A 171 20.67 6.83 -14.50
C VAL A 171 19.69 6.46 -15.62
N ARG A 172 18.89 7.41 -16.11
CA ARG A 172 17.90 7.17 -17.16
C ARG A 172 18.47 6.53 -18.42
N PRO A 173 19.60 7.03 -18.99
CA PRO A 173 20.17 6.41 -20.19
C PRO A 173 20.52 4.93 -19.98
N TYR A 174 21.06 4.62 -18.80
CA TYR A 174 21.37 3.24 -18.43
C TYR A 174 20.13 2.35 -18.26
N LEU A 175 19.00 2.90 -17.78
CA LEU A 175 17.74 2.17 -17.65
C LEU A 175 17.10 1.89 -19.02
N GLU A 176 17.27 2.78 -20.00
CA GLU A 176 16.76 2.61 -21.36
C GLU A 176 17.33 1.33 -22.03
N ASP A 177 18.58 0.95 -21.73
CA ASP A 177 19.23 -0.27 -22.25
C ASP A 177 18.57 -1.57 -21.78
N PHE A 178 17.84 -1.56 -20.67
CA PHE A 178 17.12 -2.74 -20.15
C PHE A 178 15.71 -2.88 -20.73
N ALA A 179 15.21 -1.88 -21.45
CA ALA A 179 13.89 -1.98 -22.05
C ALA A 179 13.90 -3.05 -23.15
N PRO A 180 13.08 -4.12 -23.06
CA PRO A 180 13.05 -5.13 -24.12
C PRO A 180 12.56 -4.49 -25.43
N ALA A 181 13.13 -4.91 -26.56
CA ALA A 181 12.54 -4.62 -27.85
C ALA A 181 11.10 -5.14 -27.85
N ALA A 182 10.16 -4.32 -28.34
CA ALA A 182 8.75 -4.62 -28.31
C ALA A 182 8.50 -6.00 -28.99
N ASP A 183 8.09 -6.99 -28.19
CA ASP A 183 7.69 -8.30 -28.69
C ASP A 183 6.15 -8.42 -28.59
N PRO A 184 5.42 -8.28 -29.72
CA PRO A 184 3.97 -8.37 -29.76
C PRO A 184 3.41 -9.79 -29.55
N GLY A 185 4.27 -10.84 -29.49
CA GLY A 185 3.90 -12.24 -29.68
C GLY A 185 3.64 -13.06 -28.42
N ARG A 186 4.02 -12.62 -27.22
CA ARG A 186 3.98 -13.46 -26.02
C ARG A 186 2.66 -13.40 -25.24
N ARG A 187 1.53 -13.67 -25.91
CA ARG A 187 0.32 -14.12 -25.21
C ARG A 187 0.41 -15.63 -25.02
N GLU A 188 0.98 -16.07 -23.90
CA GLU A 188 0.94 -17.48 -23.52
C GLU A 188 -0.51 -17.97 -23.45
N ALA A 189 -0.77 -19.18 -23.96
CA ALA A 189 -2.05 -19.86 -23.86
C ALA A 189 -2.40 -20.05 -22.37
N ALA A 190 -3.19 -19.13 -21.85
CA ALA A 190 -3.61 -19.16 -20.45
C ALA A 190 -4.78 -20.12 -20.31
N GLY A 191 -4.74 -20.97 -19.29
CA GLY A 191 -5.86 -21.81 -18.91
C GLY A 191 -7.11 -20.99 -18.54
N PRO A 192 -8.28 -21.63 -18.40
CA PRO A 192 -9.52 -20.92 -18.03
C PRO A 192 -9.37 -20.23 -16.68
N GLY A 193 -9.68 -18.93 -16.64
CA GLY A 193 -9.73 -18.16 -15.40
C GLY A 193 -10.94 -18.52 -14.53
N ARG A 194 -10.92 -18.04 -13.28
CA ARG A 194 -12.00 -18.19 -12.30
C ARG A 194 -12.53 -16.80 -11.91
N PRO A 195 -13.38 -16.16 -12.73
CA PRO A 195 -13.89 -14.82 -12.45
C PRO A 195 -14.73 -14.76 -11.15
N ASP A 196 -15.43 -15.84 -10.81
CA ASP A 196 -16.12 -16.04 -9.54
C ASP A 196 -15.16 -15.96 -8.35
N GLY A 197 -14.04 -16.67 -8.41
CA GLY A 197 -13.00 -16.64 -7.40
C GLY A 197 -12.33 -15.28 -7.29
N LEU A 198 -12.08 -14.60 -8.41
CA LEU A 198 -11.53 -13.26 -8.43
C LEU A 198 -12.47 -12.25 -7.76
N ALA A 199 -13.76 -12.27 -8.09
CA ALA A 199 -14.75 -11.37 -7.51
C ALA A 199 -14.84 -11.53 -5.98
N LEU A 200 -14.90 -12.78 -5.49
CA LEU A 200 -14.86 -13.07 -4.05
C LEU A 200 -13.57 -12.59 -3.40
N LEU A 201 -12.42 -12.83 -4.04
CA LEU A 201 -11.13 -12.39 -3.54
C LEU A 201 -11.03 -10.87 -3.47
N LEU A 202 -11.55 -10.13 -4.45
CA LEU A 202 -11.62 -8.68 -4.42
C LEU A 202 -12.48 -8.18 -3.25
N GLY A 203 -13.58 -8.89 -2.93
CA GLY A 203 -14.37 -8.65 -1.72
C GLY A 203 -13.56 -8.87 -0.43
N VAL A 204 -12.81 -9.98 -0.35
CA VAL A 204 -11.90 -10.27 0.79
C VAL A 204 -10.86 -9.17 0.96
N VAL A 205 -10.25 -8.74 -0.14
CA VAL A 205 -9.21 -7.70 -0.13
C VAL A 205 -9.79 -6.34 0.28
N GLY A 206 -10.98 -5.98 -0.21
CA GLY A 206 -11.68 -4.76 0.18
C GLY A 206 -12.04 -4.75 1.66
N LEU A 207 -12.59 -5.85 2.19
CA LEU A 207 -12.91 -5.99 3.61
C LEU A 207 -11.66 -5.92 4.50
N ARG A 208 -10.58 -6.59 4.14
CA ARG A 208 -9.29 -6.48 4.85
C ARG A 208 -8.79 -5.03 4.89
N SER A 209 -9.01 -4.28 3.81
CA SER A 209 -8.55 -2.90 3.70
C SER A 209 -9.27 -1.94 4.65
N VAL A 210 -10.44 -2.31 5.19
CA VAL A 210 -11.11 -1.59 6.28
C VAL A 210 -10.18 -1.51 7.50
N ALA A 211 -9.60 -2.63 7.91
CA ALA A 211 -8.65 -2.65 9.03
C ALA A 211 -7.34 -1.93 8.67
N HIS A 212 -6.77 -2.19 7.48
CA HIS A 212 -5.51 -1.59 7.08
C HIS A 212 -5.60 -0.05 7.04
N MET A 213 -6.51 0.50 6.25
CA MET A 213 -6.63 1.95 6.07
C MET A 213 -7.28 2.63 7.28
N GLY A 214 -8.16 1.94 8.00
CA GLY A 214 -8.71 2.42 9.25
C GLY A 214 -7.63 2.62 10.31
N LEU A 215 -6.84 1.60 10.59
CA LEU A 215 -5.74 1.71 11.56
C LEU A 215 -4.66 2.68 11.07
N PHE A 216 -4.31 2.66 9.77
CA PHE A 216 -3.41 3.63 9.17
C PHE A 216 -3.85 5.08 9.42
N THR A 217 -5.13 5.37 9.31
CA THR A 217 -5.68 6.73 9.49
C THR A 217 -5.80 7.09 10.96
N PHE A 218 -6.33 6.18 11.78
CA PHE A 218 -6.82 6.54 13.10
C PHE A 218 -5.88 6.22 14.27
N VAL A 219 -4.85 5.38 14.12
CA VAL A 219 -3.91 5.07 15.21
C VAL A 219 -3.27 6.34 15.80
N PRO A 220 -2.70 7.27 15.02
CA PRO A 220 -2.12 8.50 15.61
C PRO A 220 -3.16 9.35 16.32
N LEU A 221 -4.35 9.51 15.72
CA LEU A 221 -5.43 10.31 16.29
C LEU A 221 -6.00 9.69 17.57
N TYR A 222 -6.13 8.37 17.60
CA TYR A 222 -6.62 7.61 18.74
C TYR A 222 -5.68 7.68 19.95
N GLU A 223 -4.37 7.55 19.70
CA GLU A 223 -3.39 7.67 20.77
C GLU A 223 -3.33 9.08 21.36
N ILE A 224 -3.50 10.12 20.53
CA ILE A 224 -3.60 11.50 21.02
C ILE A 224 -4.88 11.69 21.86
N ALA A 225 -6.02 11.15 21.44
CA ALA A 225 -7.25 11.18 22.20
C ALA A 225 -7.14 10.45 23.55
N ARG A 226 -6.27 9.45 23.66
CA ARG A 226 -5.93 8.75 24.90
C ARG A 226 -4.92 9.51 25.78
N GLY A 227 -4.46 10.69 25.34
CA GLY A 227 -3.53 11.54 26.10
C GLY A 227 -2.05 11.28 25.82
N HIS A 228 -1.73 10.48 24.80
CA HIS A 228 -0.34 10.28 24.38
C HIS A 228 0.13 11.42 23.45
N SER A 229 1.45 11.50 23.24
CA SER A 229 2.02 12.47 22.31
C SER A 229 1.84 12.06 20.84
N GLU A 230 1.89 13.04 19.91
CA GLU A 230 1.88 12.79 18.47
C GLU A 230 3.02 11.85 18.04
N ALA A 231 4.21 12.02 18.65
CA ALA A 231 5.37 11.15 18.38
C ALA A 231 5.09 9.69 18.75
N TYR A 232 4.39 9.47 19.86
CA TYR A 232 4.04 8.12 20.31
C TYR A 232 3.03 7.45 19.35
N GLY A 233 1.96 8.14 18.98
CA GLY A 233 0.97 7.62 18.06
C GLY A 233 1.55 7.31 16.66
N THR A 234 2.43 8.17 16.17
CA THR A 234 3.11 7.94 14.87
C THR A 234 4.16 6.84 14.93
N LEU A 235 4.85 6.66 16.06
CA LEU A 235 5.75 5.53 16.29
C LEU A 235 4.99 4.20 16.26
N LEU A 236 3.86 4.12 16.97
CA LEU A 236 3.03 2.91 16.97
C LEU A 236 2.50 2.58 15.56
N LEU A 237 2.06 3.59 14.81
CA LEU A 237 1.69 3.38 13.41
C LEU A 237 2.87 2.84 12.59
N SER A 238 4.05 3.40 12.75
CA SER A 238 5.25 2.92 12.04
C SER A 238 5.60 1.48 12.41
N LEU A 239 5.47 1.10 13.67
CA LEU A 239 5.68 -0.28 14.14
C LEU A 239 4.63 -1.24 13.55
N PHE A 240 3.36 -0.84 13.50
CA PHE A 240 2.28 -1.58 12.83
C PHE A 240 2.61 -1.85 11.36
N LEU A 241 3.03 -0.81 10.62
CA LEU A 241 3.39 -0.92 9.21
C LEU A 241 4.65 -1.76 8.99
N LEU A 242 5.66 -1.59 9.83
CA LEU A 242 6.90 -2.39 9.76
C LEU A 242 6.64 -3.87 10.06
N ALA A 243 5.81 -4.17 11.07
CA ALA A 243 5.38 -5.54 11.35
C ALA A 243 4.62 -6.13 10.16
N GLY A 244 3.80 -5.34 9.48
CA GLY A 244 3.15 -5.71 8.23
C GLY A 244 4.12 -6.05 7.11
N ALA A 245 5.15 -5.22 6.93
CA ALA A 245 6.22 -5.48 5.97
C ALA A 245 6.95 -6.82 6.25
N ILE A 246 7.30 -7.04 7.52
CA ILE A 246 7.91 -8.31 7.97
C ILE A 246 6.93 -9.47 7.76
N GLY A 247 5.66 -9.29 8.12
CA GLY A 247 4.59 -10.28 7.91
C GLY A 247 4.47 -10.69 6.45
N THR A 248 4.65 -9.77 5.50
CA THR A 248 4.61 -10.07 4.06
C THR A 248 5.73 -11.02 3.62
N LEU A 249 6.91 -10.93 4.23
CA LEU A 249 8.01 -11.86 3.94
C LEU A 249 7.71 -13.30 4.37
N PHE A 250 7.01 -13.45 5.48
CA PHE A 250 6.62 -14.79 6.00
C PHE A 250 5.31 -15.29 5.37
N GLY A 251 4.37 -14.40 5.09
CA GLY A 251 3.05 -14.74 4.53
C GLY A 251 3.15 -15.55 3.25
N GLY A 252 4.06 -15.19 2.35
CA GLY A 252 4.33 -15.95 1.13
C GLY A 252 4.82 -17.37 1.41
N ARG A 253 5.81 -17.54 2.31
CA ARG A 253 6.32 -18.87 2.70
C ARG A 253 5.26 -19.74 3.34
N PHE A 254 4.44 -19.17 4.21
CA PHE A 254 3.33 -19.90 4.83
C PHE A 254 2.27 -20.28 3.79
N ALA A 255 1.98 -19.41 2.84
CA ALA A 255 1.03 -19.69 1.77
C ALA A 255 1.51 -20.82 0.82
N ASP A 256 2.80 -20.90 0.56
CA ASP A 256 3.38 -21.98 -0.23
C ASP A 256 3.33 -23.33 0.52
N ARG A 257 3.47 -23.32 1.86
CA ARG A 257 3.47 -24.53 2.68
C ARG A 257 2.08 -25.01 3.06
N PHE A 258 1.19 -24.11 3.46
CA PHE A 258 -0.13 -24.45 4.03
C PHE A 258 -1.30 -24.15 3.08
N GLY A 259 -1.02 -23.45 1.97
CA GLY A 259 -2.03 -23.01 1.02
C GLY A 259 -2.54 -21.59 1.32
N ARG A 260 -2.83 -20.85 0.25
CA ARG A 260 -3.17 -19.42 0.30
C ARG A 260 -4.43 -19.14 1.11
N ARG A 261 -5.49 -19.95 0.91
CA ARG A 261 -6.76 -19.82 1.62
C ARG A 261 -6.58 -19.99 3.14
N VAL A 262 -5.78 -20.97 3.57
CA VAL A 262 -5.52 -21.24 4.99
C VAL A 262 -4.80 -20.07 5.64
N VAL A 263 -3.82 -19.48 4.95
CA VAL A 263 -3.08 -18.30 5.45
C VAL A 263 -3.99 -17.09 5.57
N LEU A 264 -4.86 -16.84 4.61
CA LEU A 264 -5.86 -15.77 4.69
C LEU A 264 -6.80 -15.97 5.89
N LEU A 265 -7.37 -17.16 6.06
CA LEU A 265 -8.25 -17.48 7.18
C LEU A 265 -7.54 -17.30 8.52
N GLY A 266 -6.34 -17.87 8.67
CA GLY A 266 -5.55 -17.74 9.89
C GLY A 266 -5.21 -16.29 10.23
N SER A 267 -4.88 -15.48 9.20
CA SER A 267 -4.60 -14.06 9.39
C SER A 267 -5.81 -13.30 9.94
N PHE A 268 -7.02 -13.56 9.43
CA PHE A 268 -8.23 -12.87 9.88
C PHE A 268 -8.68 -13.32 11.28
N VAL A 269 -8.54 -14.61 11.61
CA VAL A 269 -8.78 -15.13 12.96
C VAL A 269 -7.87 -14.45 13.99
N VAL A 270 -6.62 -14.18 13.63
CA VAL A 270 -5.64 -13.53 14.50
C VAL A 270 -5.85 -12.00 14.52
N ALA A 271 -6.07 -11.37 13.36
CA ALA A 271 -6.19 -9.92 13.26
C ALA A 271 -7.39 -9.38 14.05
N THR A 272 -8.56 -10.02 13.93
CA THR A 272 -9.80 -9.53 14.54
C THR A 272 -9.68 -9.35 16.07
N PRO A 273 -9.30 -10.37 16.87
CA PRO A 273 -9.16 -10.19 18.30
C PRO A 273 -8.02 -9.25 18.68
N LEU A 274 -6.91 -9.23 17.93
CA LEU A 274 -5.80 -8.32 18.22
C LEU A 274 -6.21 -6.85 18.05
N ILE A 275 -6.99 -6.51 17.03
CA ILE A 275 -7.51 -5.16 16.83
C ILE A 275 -8.44 -4.77 17.99
N LEU A 276 -9.32 -5.68 18.41
CA LEU A 276 -10.21 -5.43 19.56
C LEU A 276 -9.42 -5.26 20.86
N VAL A 277 -8.40 -6.08 21.09
CA VAL A 277 -7.50 -5.93 22.25
C VAL A 277 -6.79 -4.57 22.20
N TYR A 278 -6.28 -4.14 21.06
CA TYR A 278 -5.69 -2.80 20.91
C TYR A 278 -6.68 -1.69 21.27
N ALA A 279 -7.92 -1.79 20.80
CA ALA A 279 -8.92 -0.76 21.04
C ALA A 279 -9.27 -0.61 22.53
N VAL A 280 -9.32 -1.70 23.31
CA VAL A 280 -9.79 -1.66 24.70
C VAL A 280 -8.66 -1.73 25.73
N ALA A 281 -7.54 -2.35 25.40
CA ALA A 281 -6.42 -2.50 26.32
C ALA A 281 -5.45 -1.31 26.20
N GLY A 282 -5.04 -0.74 27.33
CA GLY A 282 -3.98 0.26 27.36
C GLY A 282 -2.59 -0.38 27.48
N GLY A 283 -1.55 0.48 27.32
CA GLY A 283 -0.16 0.13 27.56
C GLY A 283 0.37 -0.99 26.67
N LEU A 284 1.37 -1.72 27.15
CA LEU A 284 2.12 -2.71 26.36
C LEU A 284 1.24 -3.79 25.72
N VAL A 285 0.15 -4.19 26.38
CA VAL A 285 -0.76 -5.23 25.82
C VAL A 285 -1.44 -4.74 24.55
N GLY A 286 -1.97 -3.52 24.57
CA GLY A 286 -2.59 -2.90 23.39
C GLY A 286 -1.55 -2.66 22.29
N GLU A 287 -0.37 -2.14 22.63
CA GLU A 287 0.71 -1.86 21.69
C GLU A 287 1.16 -3.12 20.94
N VAL A 288 1.43 -4.21 21.68
CA VAL A 288 1.81 -5.50 21.11
C VAL A 288 0.70 -6.05 20.22
N ALA A 289 -0.56 -5.93 20.66
CA ALA A 289 -1.71 -6.37 19.86
C ALA A 289 -1.80 -5.59 18.55
N LEU A 290 -1.60 -4.26 18.56
CA LEU A 290 -1.57 -3.43 17.35
C LEU A 290 -0.47 -3.89 16.40
N VAL A 291 0.77 -4.02 16.89
CA VAL A 291 1.93 -4.42 16.07
C VAL A 291 1.71 -5.80 15.44
N LEU A 292 1.25 -6.78 16.21
CA LEU A 292 0.95 -8.12 15.69
C LEU A 292 -0.22 -8.11 14.69
N SER A 293 -1.23 -7.25 14.90
CA SER A 293 -2.32 -7.08 13.94
C SER A 293 -1.81 -6.56 12.60
N GLY A 294 -0.79 -5.71 12.59
CA GLY A 294 -0.09 -5.25 11.38
C GLY A 294 0.50 -6.40 10.58
N ALA A 295 1.22 -7.30 11.25
CA ALA A 295 1.76 -8.50 10.61
C ALA A 295 0.65 -9.40 10.02
N ALA A 296 -0.47 -9.54 10.71
CA ALA A 296 -1.60 -10.34 10.24
C ALA A 296 -2.33 -9.67 9.06
N VAL A 297 -2.71 -8.39 9.16
CA VAL A 297 -3.52 -7.69 8.15
C VAL A 297 -2.71 -7.44 6.87
N ILE A 298 -1.50 -6.88 6.99
CA ILE A 298 -0.67 -6.48 5.84
C ILE A 298 0.09 -7.70 5.28
N GLY A 299 0.49 -8.63 6.15
CA GLY A 299 1.28 -9.81 5.76
C GLY A 299 0.65 -10.70 4.69
N THR A 300 -0.67 -10.62 4.51
CA THR A 300 -1.40 -11.38 3.48
C THR A 300 -1.57 -10.63 2.15
N PHE A 301 -0.99 -9.44 2.01
CA PHE A 301 -1.10 -8.65 0.79
C PHE A 301 -0.54 -9.40 -0.43
N GLY A 302 0.69 -9.91 -0.33
CA GLY A 302 1.32 -10.70 -1.39
C GLY A 302 0.56 -12.00 -1.69
N VAL A 303 -0.01 -12.65 -0.67
CA VAL A 303 -0.80 -13.88 -0.82
C VAL A 303 -2.06 -13.63 -1.67
N SER A 304 -2.80 -12.57 -1.38
CA SER A 304 -3.99 -12.19 -2.16
C SER A 304 -3.63 -11.75 -3.58
N LEU A 305 -2.50 -11.08 -3.76
CA LEU A 305 -2.01 -10.68 -5.09
C LEU A 305 -1.72 -11.90 -5.97
N VAL A 306 -0.98 -12.88 -5.45
CA VAL A 306 -0.68 -14.12 -6.21
C VAL A 306 -1.96 -14.90 -6.49
N LEU A 307 -2.90 -14.99 -5.54
CA LEU A 307 -4.17 -15.69 -5.73
C LEU A 307 -5.03 -15.00 -6.81
N SER A 308 -5.03 -13.65 -6.89
CA SER A 308 -5.72 -12.92 -7.96
C SER A 308 -5.16 -13.25 -9.34
N GLN A 309 -3.84 -13.37 -9.46
CA GLN A 309 -3.16 -13.78 -10.69
C GLN A 309 -3.49 -15.24 -11.08
N GLU A 310 -3.67 -16.14 -10.11
CA GLU A 310 -4.08 -17.52 -10.37
C GLU A 310 -5.53 -17.64 -10.83
N TYR A 311 -6.41 -16.77 -10.32
CA TYR A 311 -7.80 -16.71 -10.80
C TYR A 311 -7.95 -16.04 -12.17
N MET A 312 -6.95 -15.26 -12.62
CA MET A 312 -6.96 -14.62 -13.94
C MET A 312 -5.61 -14.83 -14.68
N PRO A 313 -5.27 -16.08 -15.04
CA PRO A 313 -3.93 -16.42 -15.56
C PRO A 313 -3.60 -15.74 -16.90
N GLY A 314 -4.62 -15.46 -17.75
CA GLY A 314 -4.44 -14.80 -19.04
C GLY A 314 -4.24 -13.28 -18.98
N ARG A 315 -4.41 -12.66 -17.82
CA ARG A 315 -4.36 -11.20 -17.62
C ARG A 315 -3.76 -10.83 -16.27
N VAL A 316 -2.56 -11.32 -16.01
CA VAL A 316 -1.85 -11.17 -14.72
C VAL A 316 -1.72 -9.71 -14.28
N GLY A 317 -1.40 -8.80 -15.21
CA GLY A 317 -1.31 -7.37 -14.94
C GLY A 317 -2.64 -6.76 -14.51
N MET A 318 -3.74 -7.13 -15.18
CA MET A 318 -5.08 -6.69 -14.82
C MET A 318 -5.50 -7.23 -13.45
N ALA A 319 -5.24 -8.51 -13.16
CA ALA A 319 -5.53 -9.12 -11.87
C ALA A 319 -4.81 -8.41 -10.72
N SER A 320 -3.53 -8.08 -10.94
CA SER A 320 -2.70 -7.34 -9.99
C SER A 320 -3.23 -5.91 -9.78
N GLY A 321 -3.51 -5.20 -10.87
CA GLY A 321 -4.03 -3.83 -10.81
C GLY A 321 -5.39 -3.74 -10.11
N LEU A 322 -6.31 -4.69 -10.38
CA LEU A 322 -7.58 -4.77 -9.69
C LEU A 322 -7.40 -5.07 -8.18
N SER A 323 -6.54 -6.03 -7.85
CA SER A 323 -6.31 -6.41 -6.46
C SER A 323 -5.68 -5.28 -5.64
N ILE A 324 -4.67 -4.61 -6.17
CA ILE A 324 -3.99 -3.49 -5.49
C ILE A 324 -4.86 -2.24 -5.49
N GLY A 325 -5.40 -1.85 -6.65
CA GLY A 325 -6.17 -0.63 -6.80
C GLY A 325 -7.47 -0.64 -5.97
N LEU A 326 -8.23 -1.76 -6.02
CA LEU A 326 -9.44 -1.89 -5.21
C LEU A 326 -9.13 -1.99 -3.72
N ALA A 327 -8.04 -2.67 -3.33
CA ALA A 327 -7.63 -2.73 -1.93
C ALA A 327 -7.45 -1.34 -1.33
N ILE A 328 -6.64 -0.52 -2.01
CA ILE A 328 -6.30 0.81 -1.53
C ILE A 328 -7.51 1.75 -1.67
N GLY A 329 -8.21 1.73 -2.81
CA GLY A 329 -9.37 2.60 -3.06
C GLY A 329 -10.53 2.33 -2.10
N LEU A 330 -10.94 1.07 -1.90
CA LEU A 330 -11.98 0.69 -0.94
C LEU A 330 -11.55 0.97 0.50
N GLY A 331 -10.26 0.85 0.81
CA GLY A 331 -9.69 1.24 2.10
C GLY A 331 -9.86 2.74 2.39
N GLY A 332 -9.69 3.60 1.39
CA GLY A 332 -9.95 5.04 1.53
C GLY A 332 -11.42 5.36 1.81
N VAL A 333 -12.35 4.67 1.11
CA VAL A 333 -13.79 4.79 1.39
C VAL A 333 -14.12 4.32 2.81
N ALA A 334 -13.50 3.20 3.25
CA ALA A 334 -13.67 2.71 4.60
C ALA A 334 -13.14 3.70 5.64
N ALA A 335 -11.97 4.32 5.41
CA ALA A 335 -11.44 5.36 6.29
C ALA A 335 -12.40 6.54 6.44
N LEU A 336 -13.00 7.01 5.33
CA LEU A 336 -14.00 8.08 5.38
C LEU A 336 -15.23 7.67 6.20
N THR A 337 -15.75 6.45 6.01
CA THR A 337 -16.87 5.91 6.77
C THR A 337 -16.55 5.82 8.27
N LEU A 338 -15.35 5.34 8.61
CA LEU A 338 -14.87 5.28 10.00
C LEU A 338 -14.69 6.68 10.60
N GLY A 339 -14.31 7.69 9.80
CA GLY A 339 -14.27 9.09 10.22
C GLY A 339 -15.65 9.60 10.61
N ALA A 340 -16.69 9.26 9.82
CA ALA A 340 -18.05 9.60 10.18
C ALA A 340 -18.54 8.90 11.47
N VAL A 341 -18.10 7.65 11.71
CA VAL A 341 -18.37 6.95 12.99
C VAL A 341 -17.64 7.67 14.14
N ALA A 342 -16.39 8.09 13.94
CA ALA A 342 -15.63 8.81 14.96
C ALA A 342 -16.26 10.16 15.33
N ASP A 343 -16.79 10.89 14.34
CA ASP A 343 -17.49 12.16 14.57
C ASP A 343 -18.86 11.97 15.24
N ALA A 344 -19.59 10.88 14.88
CA ALA A 344 -20.93 10.63 15.37
C ALA A 344 -20.96 9.97 16.76
N ILE A 345 -19.96 9.16 17.10
CA ILE A 345 -19.90 8.38 18.34
C ILE A 345 -18.59 8.73 19.08
N ASP A 346 -17.47 8.11 18.71
CA ASP A 346 -16.13 8.39 19.22
C ASP A 346 -15.04 7.63 18.43
N LEU A 347 -13.78 7.98 18.67
CA LEU A 347 -12.63 7.34 18.04
C LEU A 347 -12.43 5.87 18.45
N GLU A 348 -12.76 5.49 19.68
CA GLU A 348 -12.65 4.13 20.16
C GLU A 348 -13.57 3.20 19.36
N THR A 349 -14.82 3.61 19.20
CA THR A 349 -15.80 2.89 18.37
C THR A 349 -15.35 2.77 16.91
N ALA A 350 -14.79 3.84 16.34
CA ALA A 350 -14.24 3.80 14.97
C ALA A 350 -13.07 2.82 14.85
N VAL A 351 -12.15 2.80 15.81
CA VAL A 351 -11.02 1.84 15.85
C VAL A 351 -11.54 0.42 16.05
N MET A 352 -12.47 0.18 16.97
CA MET A 352 -13.12 -1.13 17.17
C MET A 352 -13.81 -1.61 15.88
N ALA A 353 -14.50 -0.72 15.17
CA ALA A 353 -15.20 -1.04 13.93
C ALA A 353 -14.24 -1.53 12.81
N THR A 354 -12.95 -1.17 12.86
CA THR A 354 -11.96 -1.71 11.91
C THR A 354 -11.84 -3.23 11.98
N ALA A 355 -12.11 -3.85 13.15
CA ALA A 355 -12.10 -5.30 13.32
C ALA A 355 -13.20 -6.02 12.53
N ALA A 356 -14.29 -5.33 12.17
CA ALA A 356 -15.37 -5.89 11.35
C ALA A 356 -14.86 -6.29 9.96
N GLY A 357 -13.86 -5.57 9.42
CA GLY A 357 -13.27 -5.86 8.12
C GLY A 357 -12.70 -7.29 8.05
N PRO A 358 -11.66 -7.65 8.81
CA PRO A 358 -11.12 -8.99 8.80
C PRO A 358 -12.12 -10.05 9.30
N ALA A 359 -13.02 -9.73 10.24
CA ALA A 359 -14.07 -10.64 10.68
C ALA A 359 -14.99 -11.04 9.51
N LEU A 360 -15.48 -10.10 8.72
CA LEU A 360 -16.30 -10.36 7.54
C LEU A 360 -15.48 -11.03 6.42
N ALA A 361 -14.21 -10.60 6.24
CA ALA A 361 -13.30 -11.20 5.27
C ALA A 361 -13.08 -12.69 5.53
N PHE A 362 -13.07 -13.12 6.80
CA PHE A 362 -12.99 -14.53 7.17
C PHE A 362 -14.14 -15.34 6.54
N PHE A 363 -15.38 -14.90 6.70
CA PHE A 363 -16.54 -15.62 6.15
C PHE A 363 -16.54 -15.63 4.61
N VAL A 364 -16.20 -14.52 3.97
CA VAL A 364 -16.08 -14.48 2.49
C VAL A 364 -14.95 -15.39 2.01
N THR A 365 -13.84 -15.49 2.77
CA THR A 365 -12.71 -16.39 2.43
C THR A 365 -13.12 -17.86 2.47
N LEU A 366 -14.08 -18.24 3.31
CA LEU A 366 -14.63 -19.61 3.32
C LEU A 366 -15.32 -19.98 2.00
N LEU A 367 -15.75 -19.02 1.23
CA LEU A 367 -16.40 -19.23 -0.09
C LEU A 367 -15.40 -19.23 -1.24
N LEU A 368 -14.12 -18.90 -1.02
CA LEU A 368 -13.12 -18.89 -2.08
C LEU A 368 -12.94 -20.28 -2.66
N PRO A 369 -13.02 -20.42 -3.99
CA PRO A 369 -12.78 -21.69 -4.65
C PRO A 369 -11.30 -22.09 -4.52
N PRO A 370 -10.96 -23.37 -4.63
CA PRO A 370 -9.57 -23.81 -4.66
C PRO A 370 -8.84 -23.17 -5.84
N SER A 371 -7.57 -22.83 -5.61
CA SER A 371 -6.67 -22.31 -6.66
C SER A 371 -6.62 -23.29 -7.83
N PRO A 372 -6.70 -22.81 -9.09
CA PRO A 372 -6.47 -23.68 -10.23
C PRO A 372 -5.09 -24.34 -10.10
N ARG A 373 -5.05 -25.67 -10.09
CA ARG A 373 -3.77 -26.37 -10.05
C ARG A 373 -2.98 -26.00 -11.32
N ARG A 374 -1.76 -25.50 -11.17
CA ARG A 374 -0.82 -25.41 -12.29
C ARG A 374 -0.66 -26.83 -12.84
N ARG A 375 -1.00 -27.05 -14.12
CA ARG A 375 -0.55 -28.27 -14.79
C ARG A 375 0.97 -28.27 -14.73
N PRO A 376 1.62 -29.38 -14.34
CA PRO A 376 3.06 -29.51 -14.54
C PRO A 376 3.39 -29.17 -15.99
N PRO A 377 4.50 -28.51 -16.30
CA PRO A 377 4.94 -28.34 -17.68
C PRO A 377 4.96 -29.72 -18.34
N GLU A 378 4.35 -29.83 -19.50
CA GLU A 378 4.44 -31.07 -20.30
C GLU A 378 5.94 -31.37 -20.51
N PRO A 379 6.36 -32.63 -20.26
CA PRO A 379 7.74 -32.99 -20.52
C PRO A 379 8.07 -32.67 -21.96
N VAL A 380 9.11 -31.88 -22.17
CA VAL A 380 9.64 -31.58 -23.50
C VAL A 380 9.89 -32.91 -24.19
N PRO A 381 9.27 -33.18 -25.39
CA PRO A 381 9.53 -34.42 -26.09
C PRO A 381 11.03 -34.57 -26.26
N ALA A 382 11.57 -35.71 -25.82
CA ALA A 382 12.99 -36.04 -26.05
C ALA A 382 13.21 -35.97 -27.55
N THR A 383 13.93 -34.97 -28.00
CA THR A 383 14.47 -34.94 -29.38
C THR A 383 15.37 -36.12 -29.50
N THR A 384 14.89 -37.20 -30.11
CA THR A 384 15.70 -38.30 -30.61
C THR A 384 16.68 -37.74 -31.63
N TYR A 385 17.96 -37.68 -31.28
CA TYR A 385 19.09 -37.53 -32.21
C TYR A 385 19.44 -38.89 -32.83
#